data_1b16de4b4ceeb8474154ddd7c2c42649
#
_entry.id   1b16de4b4ceeb8474154ddd7c2c42649
#
_cell.length_a   1.000
_cell.length_b   1.000
_cell.length_c   1.000
_cell.angle_alpha   90.00
_cell.angle_beta   90.00
_cell.angle_gamma   90.00
#
_symmetry.space_group_name_H-M   'P 1'
#
loop_
_entity.id
_entity.type
_entity.pdbx_description
1 polymer ?
#
loop_
_entity_poly.entity_id
_entity_poly.type
_entity_poly.pdbx_seq_one_letter_code
_entity_poly.pdbx_strand_id
1 'polypeptide(L)'
;MRLSNIKFENYGRLQDREIEVREHLVLVGANDVGKSSLLRMLDLTLGASMAQLYANLSVEDLRKDSDPLIVEVELTDFDKDEEGAFFPDEIKVDPVSDTATLTVQLRVEADEKGSVTIQRFAPSGGTNRQLSREQIARLGWKFLGATAQSRDLREDRRSAVDDMLEALELGDEQVSFTSLAADFQTRLNESPLLSDLRSQLAGQLSKALPEKVDADHLSFVSGASADDDPLSDVRLQVIKSGETHNLSEQSDGTRALYAIALYDLMSVGANIVAIDEPEIHLHPTSQRSLARLLRSSASQKILATHSPDIVSAFDPGSVVVVRHGGELVQPKEDFLSDDEKMRVRWWVRDRLEPLTSKRVIAVEGISDRIILERAAEVTGRDLDRLGASVVEAGGANEMAPIEKLFGESGFNIRLSVLVDEDAEESTAKKLGLKVEDLASNSVWVSRKDLEDEYVAALGVDAVWNALTTSKQFTKNQLQFCESTGEDKKRTAEDVAAFCRRNADFKVRAALSITNILTVESAVKITSIENLLSEIVVS
;
A
#
# COMPACT_ATOMS: atom_id res chain seq x y z
N MET A 1 23.62 5.90 -5.30
CA MET A 1 23.41 4.56 -4.69
C MET A 1 21.94 4.16 -4.77
N ARG A 2 21.68 2.86 -4.97
CA ARG A 2 20.34 2.26 -4.93
C ARG A 2 20.38 0.98 -4.11
N LEU A 3 19.33 0.70 -3.38
CA LEU A 3 19.13 -0.54 -2.66
C LEU A 3 18.66 -1.61 -3.65
N SER A 4 19.38 -2.71 -3.75
CA SER A 4 19.10 -3.82 -4.70
C SER A 4 18.53 -5.05 -4.01
N ASN A 5 18.96 -5.32 -2.77
CA ASN A 5 18.55 -6.52 -2.05
C ASN A 5 18.46 -6.28 -0.54
N ILE A 6 17.53 -6.96 0.11
CA ILE A 6 17.34 -6.96 1.57
C ILE A 6 17.18 -8.40 2.04
N LYS A 7 17.94 -8.80 3.04
CA LYS A 7 17.82 -10.11 3.67
C LYS A 7 17.61 -9.97 5.18
N PHE A 8 16.66 -10.74 5.70
CA PHE A 8 16.37 -10.85 7.14
C PHE A 8 16.58 -12.28 7.60
N GLU A 9 17.26 -12.46 8.72
CA GLU A 9 17.42 -13.74 9.43
C GLU A 9 17.15 -13.54 10.92
N ASN A 10 16.39 -14.43 11.52
CA ASN A 10 16.08 -14.48 12.96
C ASN A 10 15.44 -13.21 13.54
N TYR A 11 14.75 -12.40 12.74
CA TYR A 11 13.98 -11.27 13.25
C TYR A 11 12.61 -11.74 13.75
N GLY A 12 12.24 -11.40 14.97
CA GLY A 12 11.02 -11.90 15.62
C GLY A 12 9.71 -11.54 14.91
N ARG A 13 9.70 -10.45 14.14
CA ARG A 13 8.49 -9.94 13.49
C ARG A 13 8.34 -10.32 12.03
N LEU A 14 9.41 -10.77 11.38
CA LEU A 14 9.40 -11.18 9.97
C LEU A 14 9.99 -12.57 9.82
N GLN A 15 9.53 -13.32 8.84
CA GLN A 15 10.15 -14.60 8.47
C GLN A 15 11.47 -14.36 7.75
N ASP A 16 12.37 -15.36 7.84
CA ASP A 16 13.65 -15.32 7.14
C ASP A 16 13.38 -15.29 5.64
N ARG A 17 13.79 -14.22 5.00
CA ARG A 17 13.54 -13.98 3.59
C ARG A 17 14.55 -13.02 3.00
N GLU A 18 14.80 -13.19 1.72
CA GLU A 18 15.50 -12.27 0.85
C GLU A 18 14.49 -11.62 -0.11
N ILE A 19 14.58 -10.30 -0.29
CA ILE A 19 13.73 -9.49 -1.14
C ILE A 19 14.60 -8.74 -2.13
N GLU A 20 14.33 -8.89 -3.40
CA GLU A 20 14.90 -8.06 -4.45
C GLU A 20 14.20 -6.69 -4.45
N VAL A 21 14.96 -5.61 -4.39
CA VAL A 21 14.42 -4.26 -4.51
C VAL A 21 14.65 -3.78 -5.95
N ARG A 22 13.55 -3.67 -6.68
CA ARG A 22 13.55 -3.23 -8.08
C ARG A 22 13.65 -1.70 -8.15
N GLU A 23 12.94 -1.05 -9.07
CA GLU A 23 12.95 0.42 -9.16
C GLU A 23 12.58 1.09 -7.82
N HIS A 24 11.55 0.58 -7.16
CA HIS A 24 11.07 0.96 -5.83
C HIS A 24 10.69 -0.28 -5.03
N LEU A 25 10.34 -0.12 -3.75
CA LEU A 25 9.74 -1.15 -2.92
C LEU A 25 8.45 -0.62 -2.29
N VAL A 26 7.34 -1.31 -2.51
CA VAL A 26 6.03 -0.96 -1.93
C VAL A 26 5.52 -2.12 -1.09
N LEU A 27 5.54 -1.96 0.22
CA LEU A 27 5.07 -2.96 1.18
C LEU A 27 3.57 -2.81 1.41
N VAL A 28 2.83 -3.88 1.19
CA VAL A 28 1.38 -3.94 1.34
C VAL A 28 1.02 -5.09 2.27
N GLY A 29 -0.01 -4.93 3.07
CA GLY A 29 -0.46 -5.98 4.00
C GLY A 29 -1.46 -5.43 5.01
N ALA A 30 -2.11 -6.30 5.77
CA ALA A 30 -2.99 -5.90 6.88
C ALA A 30 -2.23 -5.10 7.96
N ASN A 31 -2.96 -4.58 8.95
CA ASN A 31 -2.32 -3.97 10.11
C ASN A 31 -1.56 -5.03 10.92
N ASP A 32 -0.50 -4.61 11.60
CA ASP A 32 0.32 -5.44 12.51
C ASP A 32 1.02 -6.65 11.88
N VAL A 33 1.13 -6.74 10.54
CA VAL A 33 1.82 -7.86 9.89
C VAL A 33 3.34 -7.70 9.79
N GLY A 34 3.88 -6.50 10.09
CA GLY A 34 5.33 -6.25 10.10
C GLY A 34 5.86 -5.24 9.08
N LYS A 35 5.01 -4.54 8.31
CA LYS A 35 5.45 -3.52 7.33
C LYS A 35 6.31 -2.42 7.95
N SER A 36 5.80 -1.74 8.98
CA SER A 36 6.54 -0.70 9.71
C SER A 36 7.76 -1.26 10.44
N SER A 37 7.70 -2.54 10.86
CA SER A 37 8.84 -3.22 11.47
C SER A 37 9.98 -3.43 10.47
N LEU A 38 9.66 -3.74 9.21
CA LEU A 38 10.65 -3.81 8.13
C LEU A 38 11.31 -2.45 7.90
N LEU A 39 10.52 -1.40 7.75
CA LEU A 39 11.06 -0.04 7.57
C LEU A 39 11.91 0.41 8.75
N ARG A 40 11.48 0.10 9.99
CA ARG A 40 12.25 0.37 11.20
C ARG A 40 13.60 -0.34 11.18
N MET A 41 13.66 -1.61 10.79
CA MET A 41 14.91 -2.36 10.71
C MET A 41 15.85 -1.81 9.64
N LEU A 42 15.32 -1.37 8.50
CA LEU A 42 16.11 -0.67 7.49
C LEU A 42 16.66 0.66 8.02
N ASP A 43 15.86 1.43 8.75
CA ASP A 43 16.30 2.69 9.37
C ASP A 43 17.40 2.45 10.42
N LEU A 44 17.25 1.44 11.25
CA LEU A 44 18.28 1.03 12.20
C LEU A 44 19.57 0.59 11.48
N THR A 45 19.44 -0.12 10.35
CA THR A 45 20.62 -0.61 9.60
C THR A 45 21.32 0.51 8.84
N LEU A 46 20.58 1.43 8.20
CA LEU A 46 21.13 2.40 7.25
C LEU A 46 21.25 3.83 7.79
N GLY A 47 20.49 4.20 8.83
CA GLY A 47 20.38 5.58 9.30
C GLY A 47 20.79 5.81 10.77
N ALA A 48 20.51 4.86 11.65
CA ALA A 48 20.67 5.06 13.09
C ALA A 48 22.13 5.18 13.55
N SER A 49 22.36 5.97 14.58
CA SER A 49 23.64 5.98 15.32
C SER A 49 23.78 4.72 16.20
N MET A 50 25.00 4.38 16.63
CA MET A 50 25.21 3.25 17.55
C MET A 50 24.43 3.40 18.85
N ALA A 51 24.31 4.61 19.40
CA ALA A 51 23.50 4.86 20.59
C ALA A 51 22.01 4.56 20.36
N GLN A 52 21.50 4.92 19.20
CA GLN A 52 20.11 4.58 18.81
C GLN A 52 19.92 3.07 18.59
N LEU A 53 20.91 2.35 18.05
CA LEU A 53 20.85 0.90 17.92
C LEU A 53 20.68 0.24 19.29
N TYR A 54 21.54 0.57 20.27
CA TYR A 54 21.43 0.03 21.63
C TYR A 54 20.18 0.48 22.39
N ALA A 55 19.61 1.63 22.06
CA ALA A 55 18.36 2.11 22.65
C ALA A 55 17.10 1.43 22.08
N ASN A 56 17.19 0.88 20.86
CA ASN A 56 16.03 0.37 20.12
C ASN A 56 16.04 -1.12 19.86
N LEU A 57 17.16 -1.81 20.06
CA LEU A 57 17.29 -3.25 19.83
C LEU A 57 17.54 -3.98 21.16
N SER A 58 16.84 -5.08 21.34
CA SER A 58 16.91 -5.93 22.53
C SER A 58 16.79 -7.41 22.16
N VAL A 59 16.88 -8.29 23.15
CA VAL A 59 16.66 -9.74 22.96
C VAL A 59 15.26 -10.02 22.40
N GLU A 60 14.27 -9.20 22.73
CA GLU A 60 12.88 -9.37 22.26
C GLU A 60 12.73 -9.21 20.71
N ASP A 61 13.72 -8.61 20.05
CA ASP A 61 13.75 -8.50 18.60
C ASP A 61 14.23 -9.80 17.92
N LEU A 62 14.89 -10.70 18.64
CA LEU A 62 15.34 -12.00 18.15
C LEU A 62 14.17 -13.00 18.18
N ARG A 63 14.02 -13.81 17.13
CA ARG A 63 13.03 -14.92 17.10
C ARG A 63 13.50 -16.07 17.98
N LYS A 64 14.82 -16.33 18.00
CA LYS A 64 15.49 -17.31 18.86
C LYS A 64 16.71 -16.65 19.46
N ASP A 65 16.82 -16.68 20.76
CA ASP A 65 17.93 -16.04 21.49
C ASP A 65 19.27 -16.71 21.21
N SER A 66 19.26 -17.97 20.77
CA SER A 66 20.49 -18.74 20.43
C SER A 66 21.12 -18.35 19.10
N ASP A 67 20.39 -17.72 18.22
CA ASP A 67 20.80 -17.41 16.87
C ASP A 67 20.93 -15.89 16.69
N PRO A 68 21.90 -15.39 15.92
CA PRO A 68 22.01 -13.95 15.68
C PRO A 68 20.84 -13.44 14.82
N LEU A 69 20.33 -12.25 15.12
CA LEU A 69 19.52 -11.49 14.20
C LEU A 69 20.46 -10.84 13.18
N ILE A 70 20.19 -11.07 11.90
CA ILE A 70 20.97 -10.51 10.79
C ILE A 70 20.04 -9.76 9.84
N VAL A 71 20.42 -8.52 9.53
CA VAL A 71 19.83 -7.75 8.45
C VAL A 71 20.94 -7.38 7.49
N GLU A 72 20.86 -7.87 6.26
CA GLU A 72 21.77 -7.50 5.18
C GLU A 72 21.04 -6.64 4.16
N VAL A 73 21.70 -5.56 3.77
CA VAL A 73 21.22 -4.63 2.75
C VAL A 73 22.29 -4.49 1.70
N GLU A 74 21.95 -4.81 0.46
CA GLU A 74 22.85 -4.64 -0.68
C GLU A 74 22.54 -3.36 -1.43
N LEU A 75 23.57 -2.59 -1.74
CA LEU A 75 23.52 -1.32 -2.44
C LEU A 75 24.34 -1.41 -3.74
N THR A 76 23.80 -0.83 -4.80
CA THR A 76 24.39 -0.76 -6.15
C THR A 76 24.33 0.67 -6.72
N ASP A 77 24.74 0.85 -7.94
CA ASP A 77 24.70 2.13 -8.69
C ASP A 77 25.39 3.28 -7.93
N PHE A 78 26.66 3.07 -7.57
CA PHE A 78 27.48 4.10 -6.91
C PHE A 78 28.04 5.08 -7.93
N ASP A 79 28.10 6.35 -7.55
CA ASP A 79 29.09 7.26 -8.11
C ASP A 79 30.48 6.86 -7.62
N LYS A 80 31.32 6.32 -8.52
CA LYS A 80 32.63 5.75 -8.16
C LYS A 80 33.57 6.81 -7.56
N ASP A 81 33.47 8.05 -7.98
CA ASP A 81 34.39 9.12 -7.57
C ASP A 81 33.95 9.82 -6.30
N GLU A 82 32.64 9.99 -6.09
CA GLU A 82 32.09 10.69 -4.92
C GLU A 82 31.66 9.74 -3.81
N GLU A 83 30.88 8.70 -4.13
CA GLU A 83 30.30 7.78 -3.12
C GLU A 83 31.22 6.63 -2.81
N GLY A 84 31.84 6.03 -3.84
CA GLY A 84 32.74 4.88 -3.69
C GLY A 84 34.02 5.21 -2.91
N ALA A 85 34.49 6.45 -2.93
CA ALA A 85 35.66 6.88 -2.19
C ALA A 85 35.53 6.76 -0.66
N PHE A 86 34.29 6.73 -0.14
CA PHE A 86 34.05 6.51 1.30
C PHE A 86 34.09 5.03 1.72
N PHE A 87 34.09 4.10 0.77
CA PHE A 87 34.05 2.66 0.99
C PHE A 87 35.16 1.92 0.23
N PRO A 88 36.43 2.31 0.41
CA PRO A 88 37.54 1.82 -0.42
C PRO A 88 37.78 0.31 -0.28
N ASP A 89 37.49 -0.27 0.88
CA ASP A 89 37.72 -1.68 1.19
C ASP A 89 36.41 -2.50 1.24
N GLU A 90 35.26 -1.83 1.30
CA GLU A 90 33.97 -2.45 1.57
C GLU A 90 33.19 -2.79 0.27
N ILE A 91 33.50 -2.13 -0.83
CA ILE A 91 32.85 -2.38 -2.13
C ILE A 91 33.44 -3.63 -2.77
N LYS A 92 32.57 -4.54 -3.18
CA LYS A 92 32.92 -5.69 -4.01
C LYS A 92 32.56 -5.41 -5.47
N VAL A 93 33.49 -5.64 -6.36
CA VAL A 93 33.26 -5.56 -7.81
C VAL A 93 33.23 -6.96 -8.38
N ASP A 94 32.13 -7.30 -9.07
CA ASP A 94 32.02 -8.56 -9.80
C ASP A 94 32.88 -8.47 -11.07
N PRO A 95 33.87 -9.37 -11.24
CA PRO A 95 34.81 -9.29 -12.36
C PRO A 95 34.17 -9.63 -13.73
N VAL A 96 32.96 -10.20 -13.73
CA VAL A 96 32.27 -10.62 -14.96
C VAL A 96 31.30 -9.54 -15.43
N SER A 97 30.49 -8.99 -14.50
CA SER A 97 29.47 -7.97 -14.81
C SER A 97 29.97 -6.54 -14.63
N ASP A 98 31.15 -6.32 -14.06
CA ASP A 98 31.68 -5.02 -13.61
C ASP A 98 30.74 -4.26 -12.66
N THR A 99 29.83 -4.99 -12.02
CA THR A 99 28.87 -4.43 -11.07
C THR A 99 29.52 -4.27 -9.71
N ALA A 100 29.50 -3.04 -9.20
CA ALA A 100 29.97 -2.73 -7.85
C ALA A 100 28.83 -2.87 -6.86
N THR A 101 29.05 -3.59 -5.75
CA THR A 101 28.08 -3.80 -4.69
C THR A 101 28.68 -3.47 -3.33
N LEU A 102 27.87 -2.84 -2.47
CA LEU A 102 28.18 -2.63 -1.06
C LEU A 102 27.14 -3.34 -0.22
N THR A 103 27.54 -4.31 0.58
CA THR A 103 26.67 -4.96 1.55
C THR A 103 26.87 -4.34 2.92
N VAL A 104 25.80 -3.86 3.53
CA VAL A 104 25.77 -3.40 4.93
C VAL A 104 25.04 -4.45 5.75
N GLN A 105 25.72 -4.99 6.77
CA GLN A 105 25.14 -5.98 7.68
C GLN A 105 24.98 -5.39 9.07
N LEU A 106 23.77 -5.48 9.62
CA LEU A 106 23.49 -5.30 11.04
C LEU A 106 23.36 -6.68 11.67
N ARG A 107 24.16 -6.95 12.71
CA ARG A 107 24.18 -8.20 13.46
C ARG A 107 23.93 -7.93 14.93
N VAL A 108 22.96 -8.63 15.52
CA VAL A 108 22.62 -8.54 16.94
C VAL A 108 22.70 -9.93 17.54
N GLU A 109 23.51 -10.08 18.58
CA GLU A 109 23.69 -11.34 19.32
C GLU A 109 23.31 -11.13 20.79
N ALA A 110 22.60 -12.09 21.36
CA ALA A 110 22.29 -12.11 22.79
C ALA A 110 23.28 -13.02 23.56
N ASP A 111 23.69 -12.60 24.73
CA ASP A 111 24.39 -13.46 25.67
C ASP A 111 23.45 -14.23 26.61
N GLU A 112 23.94 -15.17 27.37
CA GLU A 112 23.16 -15.97 28.33
C GLU A 112 22.46 -15.12 29.42
N LYS A 113 22.84 -13.85 29.57
CA LYS A 113 22.27 -12.90 30.53
C LYS A 113 21.25 -11.96 29.92
N GLY A 114 20.99 -12.11 28.62
CA GLY A 114 20.04 -11.26 27.88
C GLY A 114 20.63 -9.89 27.49
N SER A 115 21.95 -9.70 27.57
CA SER A 115 22.59 -8.50 27.02
C SER A 115 22.84 -8.67 25.54
N VAL A 116 22.66 -7.63 24.75
CA VAL A 116 22.85 -7.66 23.29
C VAL A 116 24.20 -7.05 22.91
N THR A 117 24.87 -7.70 21.96
CA THR A 117 26.04 -7.16 21.25
C THR A 117 25.60 -6.79 19.85
N ILE A 118 25.83 -5.55 19.44
CA ILE A 118 25.38 -5.02 18.16
C ILE A 118 26.60 -4.62 17.32
N GLN A 119 26.63 -5.13 16.10
CA GLN A 119 27.66 -4.80 15.11
C GLN A 119 27.00 -4.37 13.79
N ARG A 120 27.53 -3.32 13.17
CA ARG A 120 27.13 -2.87 11.85
C ARG A 120 28.38 -2.65 11.00
N PHE A 121 28.56 -3.47 9.99
CA PHE A 121 29.79 -3.55 9.20
C PHE A 121 29.49 -3.95 7.75
N ALA A 122 30.49 -3.87 6.89
CA ALA A 122 30.43 -4.40 5.53
C ALA A 122 31.19 -5.73 5.47
N PRO A 123 30.52 -6.88 5.27
CA PRO A 123 31.15 -8.20 5.25
C PRO A 123 32.25 -8.33 4.18
N SER A 124 32.09 -7.66 3.04
CA SER A 124 33.03 -7.70 1.91
C SER A 124 34.39 -7.09 2.24
N GLY A 125 34.49 -6.20 3.23
CA GLY A 125 35.74 -5.56 3.67
C GLY A 125 36.68 -6.48 4.44
N GLY A 126 36.26 -7.70 4.75
CA GLY A 126 37.10 -8.76 5.38
C GLY A 126 37.52 -8.52 6.83
N THR A 127 37.35 -7.32 7.38
CA THR A 127 37.79 -6.94 8.73
C THR A 127 36.67 -6.89 9.76
N ASN A 128 35.40 -6.98 9.33
CA ASN A 128 34.18 -6.76 10.15
C ASN A 128 34.24 -5.46 10.98
N ARG A 129 34.96 -4.46 10.46
CA ARG A 129 35.09 -3.16 11.12
C ARG A 129 33.76 -2.43 11.10
N GLN A 130 33.37 -1.86 12.23
CA GLN A 130 32.19 -0.99 12.34
C GLN A 130 32.25 0.14 11.31
N LEU A 131 31.15 0.36 10.60
CA LEU A 131 31.02 1.49 9.71
C LEU A 131 31.03 2.80 10.50
N SER A 132 31.78 3.77 10.01
CA SER A 132 31.88 5.09 10.63
C SER A 132 30.59 5.89 10.46
N ARG A 133 30.44 6.94 11.28
CA ARG A 133 29.30 7.86 11.15
C ARG A 133 29.24 8.54 9.78
N GLU A 134 30.39 8.87 9.21
CA GLU A 134 30.50 9.48 7.89
C GLU A 134 30.07 8.50 6.79
N GLN A 135 30.50 7.24 6.86
CA GLN A 135 30.08 6.19 5.94
C GLN A 135 28.57 6.00 5.99
N ILE A 136 27.96 5.94 7.18
CA ILE A 136 26.52 5.82 7.33
C ILE A 136 25.77 7.05 6.75
N ALA A 137 26.23 8.25 6.99
CA ALA A 137 25.64 9.45 6.43
C ALA A 137 25.71 9.47 4.89
N ARG A 138 26.76 8.87 4.32
CA ARG A 138 26.97 8.82 2.86
C ARG A 138 26.08 7.81 2.14
N LEU A 139 25.47 6.85 2.85
CA LEU A 139 24.49 5.93 2.27
C LEU A 139 23.26 6.69 1.71
N GLY A 140 23.04 7.91 2.15
CA GLY A 140 21.94 8.75 1.65
C GLY A 140 20.55 8.22 2.00
N TRP A 141 20.43 7.51 3.13
CA TRP A 141 19.17 7.00 3.66
C TRP A 141 18.39 8.08 4.41
N LYS A 142 17.10 8.16 4.15
CA LYS A 142 16.15 8.99 4.89
C LYS A 142 14.89 8.21 5.21
N PHE A 143 14.38 8.35 6.43
CA PHE A 143 13.14 7.68 6.88
C PHE A 143 12.15 8.68 7.48
N LEU A 144 10.92 8.64 7.01
CA LEU A 144 9.78 9.39 7.53
C LEU A 144 8.75 8.42 8.10
N GLY A 145 8.71 8.26 9.41
CA GLY A 145 7.73 7.42 10.10
C GLY A 145 6.34 8.04 10.15
N ALA A 146 5.30 7.22 10.24
CA ALA A 146 3.90 7.65 10.30
C ALA A 146 3.61 8.68 11.40
N THR A 147 4.24 8.53 12.57
CA THR A 147 4.07 9.45 13.70
C THR A 147 4.84 10.78 13.55
N ALA A 148 5.92 10.80 12.78
CA ALA A 148 6.71 12.00 12.51
C ALA A 148 5.92 12.99 11.64
N GLN A 149 5.13 12.50 10.68
CA GLN A 149 4.30 13.31 9.79
C GLN A 149 3.36 14.28 10.53
N SER A 150 2.91 13.90 11.73
CA SER A 150 2.02 14.72 12.55
C SER A 150 2.74 15.48 13.66
N ARG A 151 3.96 15.06 14.07
CA ARG A 151 4.71 15.68 15.18
C ARG A 151 5.61 16.81 14.75
N ASP A 152 6.26 16.72 13.58
CA ASP A 152 7.23 17.70 13.12
C ASP A 152 6.61 19.06 12.74
N LEU A 153 5.27 19.12 12.62
CA LEU A 153 4.52 20.34 12.35
C LEU A 153 3.66 20.81 13.54
N ARG A 154 3.74 20.13 14.70
CA ARG A 154 3.06 20.58 15.92
C ARG A 154 3.94 21.56 16.68
N GLU A 155 3.53 22.79 16.69
CA GLU A 155 4.09 23.86 17.54
C GLU A 155 3.70 23.71 19.03
N ASP A 156 3.01 22.66 19.43
CA ASP A 156 2.31 22.52 20.71
C ASP A 156 3.22 22.07 21.87
N ARG A 157 4.46 22.54 21.93
CA ARG A 157 5.16 22.56 23.20
C ARG A 157 5.41 23.99 23.59
N ARG A 158 4.39 24.65 24.13
CA ARG A 158 4.64 25.74 25.10
C ARG A 158 5.50 25.14 26.20
N SER A 159 6.74 25.58 26.27
CA SER A 159 7.60 25.27 27.40
C SER A 159 7.18 26.19 28.57
N ALA A 160 7.44 25.74 29.79
CA ALA A 160 7.23 26.61 30.97
C ALA A 160 7.99 27.94 30.85
N VAL A 161 9.00 28.00 30.00
CA VAL A 161 9.77 29.20 29.66
C VAL A 161 8.96 30.15 28.78
N ASP A 162 8.18 29.66 27.81
CA ASP A 162 7.32 30.48 26.96
C ASP A 162 6.21 31.14 27.81
N ASP A 163 5.63 30.39 28.76
CA ASP A 163 4.63 30.92 29.71
C ASP A 163 5.26 32.00 30.67
N MET A 164 6.52 31.82 31.06
CA MET A 164 7.25 32.80 31.86
C MET A 164 7.61 34.07 31.07
N LEU A 165 8.01 33.91 29.79
CA LEU A 165 8.34 35.05 28.91
C LEU A 165 7.09 35.84 28.55
N GLU A 166 5.95 35.19 28.37
CA GLU A 166 4.64 35.85 28.12
C GLU A 166 4.13 36.62 29.34
N ALA A 167 4.54 36.21 30.56
CA ALA A 167 4.20 36.89 31.81
C ALA A 167 5.14 38.06 32.17
N LEU A 168 6.24 38.28 31.44
CA LEU A 168 7.18 39.36 31.65
C LEU A 168 6.68 40.67 31.05
N GLU A 169 6.46 41.70 31.89
CA GLU A 169 6.23 43.07 31.44
C GLU A 169 7.54 43.69 30.94
N LEU A 170 7.77 43.69 29.64
CA LEU A 170 9.02 44.16 29.00
C LEU A 170 9.17 45.69 29.01
N GLY A 171 8.15 46.46 29.41
CA GLY A 171 8.20 47.94 29.49
C GLY A 171 8.72 48.57 28.20
N ASP A 172 9.68 49.51 28.34
CA ASP A 172 10.29 50.21 27.19
C ASP A 172 11.15 49.32 26.29
N GLU A 173 11.59 48.15 26.77
CA GLU A 173 12.36 47.20 25.97
C GLU A 173 11.51 46.49 24.90
N GLN A 174 10.19 46.41 25.11
CA GLN A 174 9.26 45.79 24.16
C GLN A 174 9.32 46.45 22.77
N VAL A 175 9.46 47.80 22.73
CA VAL A 175 9.58 48.55 21.47
C VAL A 175 10.88 48.19 20.74
N SER A 176 11.97 48.04 21.49
CA SER A 176 13.28 47.67 20.93
C SER A 176 13.29 46.27 20.37
N PHE A 177 12.75 45.29 21.10
CA PHE A 177 12.65 43.89 20.64
C PHE A 177 11.71 43.75 19.44
N THR A 178 10.57 44.45 19.44
CA THR A 178 9.64 44.48 18.31
C THR A 178 10.31 45.05 17.04
N SER A 179 11.10 46.11 17.18
CA SER A 179 11.84 46.70 16.06
C SER A 179 12.90 45.74 15.52
N LEU A 180 13.67 45.06 16.39
CA LEU A 180 14.66 44.06 15.99
C LEU A 180 14.02 42.84 15.30
N ALA A 181 12.90 42.37 15.82
CA ALA A 181 12.15 41.26 15.20
C ALA A 181 11.61 41.67 13.81
N ALA A 182 11.11 42.87 13.64
CA ALA A 182 10.65 43.41 12.36
C ALA A 182 11.78 43.55 11.33
N ASP A 183 12.94 44.05 11.77
CA ASP A 183 14.14 44.14 10.93
C ASP A 183 14.64 42.75 10.53
N PHE A 184 14.61 41.81 11.45
CA PHE A 184 14.99 40.42 11.18
C PHE A 184 14.03 39.75 10.18
N GLN A 185 12.71 39.91 10.40
CA GLN A 185 11.69 39.41 9.47
C GLN A 185 11.86 39.98 8.05
N THR A 186 12.18 41.27 7.95
CA THR A 186 12.44 41.92 6.66
C THR A 186 13.64 41.29 5.97
N ARG A 187 14.73 41.05 6.69
CA ARG A 187 15.92 40.38 6.16
C ARG A 187 15.66 38.92 5.74
N LEU A 188 14.81 38.19 6.49
CA LEU A 188 14.38 36.84 6.08
C LEU A 188 13.62 36.89 4.75
N ASN A 189 12.70 37.82 4.59
CA ASN A 189 11.90 37.96 3.37
C ASN A 189 12.74 38.38 2.16
N GLU A 190 13.77 39.20 2.37
CA GLU A 190 14.70 39.67 1.34
C GLU A 190 15.85 38.70 1.05
N SER A 191 16.00 37.63 1.83
CA SER A 191 17.07 36.63 1.62
C SER A 191 16.92 35.92 0.29
N PRO A 192 17.89 35.96 -0.63
CA PRO A 192 17.83 35.25 -1.89
C PRO A 192 17.74 33.72 -1.70
N LEU A 193 18.46 33.19 -0.71
CA LEU A 193 18.44 31.74 -0.39
C LEU A 193 17.04 31.29 0.05
N LEU A 194 16.37 32.04 0.90
CA LEU A 194 15.02 31.73 1.37
C LEU A 194 13.97 31.96 0.28
N SER A 195 14.17 32.91 -0.62
CA SER A 195 13.33 33.14 -1.79
C SER A 195 13.41 31.97 -2.78
N ASP A 196 14.63 31.47 -3.05
CA ASP A 196 14.82 30.28 -3.86
C ASP A 196 14.17 29.03 -3.24
N LEU A 197 14.33 28.86 -1.93
CA LEU A 197 13.70 27.77 -1.18
C LEU A 197 12.18 27.83 -1.24
N ARG A 198 11.56 29.02 -1.06
CA ARG A 198 10.10 29.21 -1.23
C ARG A 198 9.63 28.81 -2.63
N SER A 199 10.39 29.19 -3.67
CA SER A 199 10.05 28.87 -5.05
C SER A 199 10.11 27.37 -5.32
N GLN A 200 11.14 26.70 -4.83
CA GLN A 200 11.28 25.24 -4.93
C GLN A 200 10.15 24.53 -4.19
N LEU A 201 9.85 24.98 -2.97
CA LEU A 201 8.77 24.42 -2.15
C LEU A 201 7.40 24.61 -2.81
N ALA A 202 7.09 25.79 -3.33
CA ALA A 202 5.86 26.06 -4.06
C ALA A 202 5.71 25.13 -5.27
N GLY A 203 6.81 24.87 -6.00
CA GLY A 203 6.85 23.92 -7.11
C GLY A 203 6.55 22.48 -6.69
N GLN A 204 7.06 22.03 -5.56
CA GLN A 204 6.78 20.68 -5.02
C GLN A 204 5.35 20.59 -4.49
N LEU A 205 4.89 21.57 -3.72
CA LEU A 205 3.54 21.60 -3.18
C LEU A 205 2.48 21.63 -4.28
N SER A 206 2.71 22.37 -5.37
CA SER A 206 1.80 22.41 -6.52
C SER A 206 1.67 21.07 -7.24
N LYS A 207 2.64 20.14 -7.09
CA LYS A 207 2.54 18.77 -7.61
C LYS A 207 1.73 17.86 -6.68
N ALA A 208 1.77 18.12 -5.36
CA ALA A 208 1.13 17.29 -4.34
C ALA A 208 -0.30 17.75 -4.01
N LEU A 209 -0.57 19.04 -4.05
CA LEU A 209 -1.86 19.63 -3.70
C LEU A 209 -2.78 19.73 -4.92
N PRO A 210 -4.11 19.67 -4.73
CA PRO A 210 -5.09 19.90 -5.81
C PRO A 210 -5.03 21.31 -6.40
N GLU A 211 -4.65 22.29 -5.57
CA GLU A 211 -4.55 23.70 -5.95
C GLU A 211 -3.10 24.09 -6.19
N LYS A 212 -2.87 25.00 -7.14
CA LYS A 212 -1.54 25.57 -7.38
C LYS A 212 -1.14 26.45 -6.20
N VAL A 213 0.04 26.20 -5.66
CA VAL A 213 0.66 27.03 -4.61
C VAL A 213 1.70 27.92 -5.27
N ASP A 214 1.51 29.24 -5.17
CA ASP A 214 2.51 30.22 -5.63
C ASP A 214 3.48 30.55 -4.48
N ALA A 215 4.72 30.92 -4.82
CA ALA A 215 5.76 31.24 -3.83
C ALA A 215 5.35 32.41 -2.89
N ASP A 216 4.51 33.31 -3.38
CA ASP A 216 3.99 34.45 -2.61
C ASP A 216 2.93 34.03 -1.56
N HIS A 217 2.43 32.82 -1.64
CA HIS A 217 1.55 32.23 -0.63
C HIS A 217 2.31 31.52 0.52
N LEU A 218 3.65 31.55 0.47
CA LEU A 218 4.52 30.94 1.46
C LEU A 218 5.38 32.03 2.09
N SER A 219 5.52 32.00 3.41
CA SER A 219 6.37 32.93 4.15
C SER A 219 7.18 32.21 5.22
N PHE A 220 8.45 32.53 5.34
CA PHE A 220 9.25 32.15 6.49
C PHE A 220 9.14 33.25 7.53
N VAL A 221 8.74 32.89 8.75
CA VAL A 221 8.59 33.81 9.85
C VAL A 221 9.51 33.41 11.00
N SER A 222 9.99 34.40 11.74
CA SER A 222 10.77 34.19 12.96
C SER A 222 9.83 33.92 14.13
N GLY A 223 10.06 32.88 14.92
CA GLY A 223 9.53 32.81 16.29
C GLY A 223 10.30 33.75 17.19
N ALA A 224 9.66 34.30 18.20
CA ALA A 224 10.17 35.44 18.95
C ALA A 224 11.26 35.13 19.99
N SER A 225 12.27 34.30 19.72
CA SER A 225 13.42 34.16 20.63
C SER A 225 14.74 34.18 19.86
N ALA A 226 15.49 35.22 20.02
CA ALA A 226 16.78 35.46 19.37
C ALA A 226 17.94 35.16 20.30
N ASP A 227 18.03 33.92 20.88
CA ASP A 227 19.19 33.48 21.60
C ASP A 227 19.83 32.27 20.93
N ASP A 228 21.09 32.40 20.54
CA ASP A 228 22.06 31.40 20.05
C ASP A 228 21.91 30.83 18.63
N ASP A 229 20.71 30.68 18.06
CA ASP A 229 20.53 30.31 16.66
C ASP A 229 19.35 31.07 16.04
N PRO A 230 19.61 32.12 15.28
CA PRO A 230 18.58 33.01 14.73
C PRO A 230 17.64 32.34 13.73
N LEU A 231 17.91 31.10 13.34
CA LEU A 231 17.05 30.30 12.45
C LEU A 231 16.29 29.20 13.18
N SER A 232 16.58 28.92 14.45
CA SER A 232 15.97 27.83 15.22
C SER A 232 14.45 27.95 15.36
N ASP A 233 13.94 29.20 15.37
CA ASP A 233 12.51 29.53 15.50
C ASP A 233 11.86 30.01 14.21
N VAL A 234 12.52 29.90 13.06
CA VAL A 234 11.92 30.24 11.76
C VAL A 234 10.84 29.26 11.40
N ARG A 235 9.62 29.78 11.16
CA ARG A 235 8.44 28.94 10.84
C ARG A 235 7.91 29.25 9.46
N LEU A 236 7.33 28.21 8.83
CA LEU A 236 6.67 28.36 7.55
C LEU A 236 5.19 28.70 7.77
N GLN A 237 4.73 29.80 7.16
CA GLN A 237 3.32 30.17 7.12
C GLN A 237 2.77 30.13 5.70
N VAL A 238 1.47 29.90 5.59
CA VAL A 238 0.73 29.86 4.33
C VAL A 238 -0.16 31.06 4.23
N ILE A 239 -0.06 31.82 3.16
CA ILE A 239 -0.91 33.01 2.91
C ILE A 239 -2.05 32.59 1.98
N LYS A 240 -3.29 32.62 2.47
CA LYS A 240 -4.51 32.33 1.70
C LYS A 240 -5.44 33.52 1.75
N SER A 241 -5.90 34.01 0.61
CA SER A 241 -6.85 35.13 0.50
C SER A 241 -6.41 36.41 1.24
N GLY A 242 -5.10 36.63 1.42
CA GLY A 242 -4.54 37.77 2.15
C GLY A 242 -4.43 37.58 3.66
N GLU A 243 -4.82 36.42 4.19
CA GLU A 243 -4.65 36.04 5.60
C GLU A 243 -3.51 35.05 5.76
N THR A 244 -2.73 35.19 6.81
CA THR A 244 -1.57 34.36 7.13
C THR A 244 -1.99 33.29 8.12
N HIS A 245 -1.70 32.03 7.80
CA HIS A 245 -2.04 30.88 8.61
C HIS A 245 -0.78 30.07 8.93
N ASN A 246 -0.65 29.60 10.16
CA ASN A 246 0.40 28.66 10.54
C ASN A 246 0.10 27.28 9.92
N LEU A 247 1.15 26.49 9.70
CA LEU A 247 0.95 25.10 9.26
C LEU A 247 0.15 24.28 10.27
N SER A 248 0.31 24.56 11.57
CA SER A 248 -0.47 23.93 12.66
C SER A 248 -1.98 24.15 12.57
N GLU A 249 -2.42 25.25 11.94
CA GLU A 249 -3.84 25.58 11.74
C GLU A 249 -4.45 24.89 10.51
N GLN A 250 -3.62 24.27 9.67
CA GLN A 250 -4.10 23.52 8.52
C GLN A 250 -4.70 22.18 8.95
N SER A 251 -5.55 21.60 8.08
CA SER A 251 -6.07 20.25 8.32
C SER A 251 -4.94 19.21 8.39
N ASP A 252 -5.16 18.10 9.12
CA ASP A 252 -4.17 17.02 9.26
C ASP A 252 -3.67 16.53 7.92
N GLY A 253 -4.56 16.35 6.94
CA GLY A 253 -4.19 15.93 5.59
C GLY A 253 -3.33 16.95 4.85
N THR A 254 -3.63 18.24 4.98
CA THR A 254 -2.80 19.30 4.40
C THR A 254 -1.43 19.33 5.06
N ARG A 255 -1.36 19.24 6.38
CA ARG A 255 -0.08 19.16 7.10
C ARG A 255 0.77 17.98 6.67
N ALA A 256 0.18 16.78 6.54
CA ALA A 256 0.88 15.59 6.08
C ALA A 256 1.49 15.79 4.67
N LEU A 257 0.74 16.40 3.74
CA LEU A 257 1.26 16.72 2.40
C LEU A 257 2.42 17.71 2.43
N TYR A 258 2.32 18.76 3.25
CA TYR A 258 3.42 19.72 3.43
C TYR A 258 4.65 19.05 4.03
N ALA A 259 4.47 18.20 5.06
CA ALA A 259 5.57 17.47 5.69
C ALA A 259 6.29 16.57 4.67
N ILE A 260 5.55 15.79 3.89
CA ILE A 260 6.14 14.89 2.89
C ILE A 260 6.83 15.69 1.77
N ALA A 261 6.21 16.78 1.28
CA ALA A 261 6.81 17.63 0.25
C ALA A 261 8.09 18.33 0.74
N LEU A 262 8.10 18.83 1.97
CA LEU A 262 9.28 19.37 2.63
C LEU A 262 10.36 18.33 2.80
N TYR A 263 9.97 17.14 3.24
CA TYR A 263 10.89 16.02 3.44
C TYR A 263 11.52 15.57 2.11
N ASP A 264 10.74 15.45 1.04
CA ASP A 264 11.25 15.13 -0.29
C ASP A 264 12.21 16.20 -0.79
N LEU A 265 11.91 17.48 -0.57
CA LEU A 265 12.79 18.61 -0.90
C LEU A 265 14.09 18.60 -0.07
N MET A 266 14.00 18.39 1.24
CA MET A 266 15.16 18.29 2.12
C MET A 266 16.01 17.04 1.84
N SER A 267 15.43 16.06 1.17
CA SER A 267 16.10 14.83 0.75
C SER A 267 16.80 14.97 -0.61
N VAL A 268 16.93 16.19 -1.14
CA VAL A 268 17.77 16.47 -2.32
C VAL A 268 19.19 16.03 -1.99
N GLY A 269 19.68 15.03 -2.73
CA GLY A 269 20.95 14.34 -2.43
C GLY A 269 20.81 13.07 -1.58
N ALA A 270 19.61 12.73 -1.06
CA ALA A 270 19.34 11.40 -0.54
C ALA A 270 19.10 10.41 -1.67
N ASN A 271 19.74 9.25 -1.58
CA ASN A 271 19.61 8.21 -2.59
C ASN A 271 18.34 7.39 -2.38
N ILE A 272 17.98 7.13 -1.13
CA ILE A 272 16.88 6.24 -0.72
C ILE A 272 16.00 6.95 0.31
N VAL A 273 14.71 7.01 0.05
CA VAL A 273 13.71 7.62 0.92
C VAL A 273 12.65 6.60 1.31
N ALA A 274 12.58 6.29 2.59
CA ALA A 274 11.57 5.40 3.16
C ALA A 274 10.46 6.21 3.84
N ILE A 275 9.20 5.83 3.60
CA ILE A 275 8.02 6.51 4.17
C ILE A 275 7.03 5.45 4.65
N ASP A 276 6.61 5.59 5.91
CA ASP A 276 5.60 4.72 6.52
C ASP A 276 4.24 5.41 6.49
N GLU A 277 3.23 4.75 5.91
CA GLU A 277 1.83 5.18 5.79
C GLU A 277 1.66 6.62 5.25
N PRO A 278 2.20 6.94 4.07
CA PRO A 278 2.14 8.30 3.52
C PRO A 278 0.71 8.82 3.27
N GLU A 279 -0.28 7.92 3.26
CA GLU A 279 -1.71 8.23 3.08
C GLU A 279 -2.44 8.73 4.32
N ILE A 280 -1.83 8.68 5.50
CA ILE A 280 -2.52 9.05 6.76
C ILE A 280 -3.14 10.44 6.64
N HIS A 281 -4.42 10.53 7.02
CA HIS A 281 -5.23 11.76 6.97
C HIS A 281 -5.46 12.36 5.59
N LEU A 282 -5.07 11.68 4.48
CA LEU A 282 -5.24 12.18 3.12
C LEU A 282 -6.54 11.69 2.47
N HIS A 283 -7.25 12.62 1.82
CA HIS A 283 -8.34 12.26 0.93
C HIS A 283 -7.80 11.52 -0.33
N PRO A 284 -8.53 10.57 -0.95
CA PRO A 284 -8.07 9.82 -2.12
C PRO A 284 -7.49 10.68 -3.27
N THR A 285 -8.05 11.86 -3.53
CA THR A 285 -7.49 12.78 -4.53
C THR A 285 -6.09 13.26 -4.18
N SER A 286 -5.85 13.54 -2.90
CA SER A 286 -4.54 13.96 -2.38
C SER A 286 -3.55 12.79 -2.36
N GLN A 287 -4.01 11.57 -2.05
CA GLN A 287 -3.19 10.36 -2.14
C GLN A 287 -2.68 10.13 -3.56
N ARG A 288 -3.52 10.32 -4.58
CA ARG A 288 -3.10 10.24 -6.00
C ARG A 288 -2.07 11.31 -6.38
N SER A 289 -2.23 12.53 -5.88
CA SER A 289 -1.27 13.61 -6.13
C SER A 289 0.08 13.33 -5.46
N LEU A 290 0.05 12.85 -4.21
CA LEU A 290 1.22 12.40 -3.48
C LEU A 290 1.94 11.24 -4.19
N ALA A 291 1.19 10.23 -4.62
CA ALA A 291 1.74 9.07 -5.32
C ALA A 291 2.50 9.48 -6.61
N ARG A 292 1.97 10.47 -7.34
CA ARG A 292 2.67 11.04 -8.51
C ARG A 292 3.94 11.78 -8.12
N LEU A 293 3.91 12.57 -7.05
CA LEU A 293 5.09 13.26 -6.53
C LEU A 293 6.18 12.25 -6.16
N LEU A 294 5.87 11.26 -5.34
CA LEU A 294 6.81 10.24 -4.89
C LEU A 294 7.43 9.46 -6.05
N ARG A 295 6.63 9.11 -7.06
CA ARG A 295 7.11 8.39 -8.24
C ARG A 295 7.99 9.26 -9.15
N SER A 296 7.74 10.58 -9.24
CA SER A 296 8.51 11.49 -10.09
C SER A 296 9.82 11.96 -9.47
N SER A 297 10.07 11.65 -8.22
CA SER A 297 11.30 12.00 -7.50
C SER A 297 12.47 11.13 -7.98
N ALA A 298 13.67 11.70 -7.99
CA ALA A 298 14.89 11.02 -8.43
C ALA A 298 15.36 9.92 -7.45
N SER A 299 15.01 10.03 -6.16
CA SER A 299 15.42 9.06 -5.15
C SER A 299 14.57 7.79 -5.21
N GLN A 300 15.18 6.65 -4.88
CA GLN A 300 14.46 5.38 -4.72
C GLN A 300 13.50 5.47 -3.53
N LYS A 301 12.26 4.98 -3.70
CA LYS A 301 11.22 4.98 -2.67
C LYS A 301 11.02 3.60 -2.07
N ILE A 302 10.98 3.55 -0.74
CA ILE A 302 10.62 2.38 0.06
C ILE A 302 9.37 2.76 0.85
N LEU A 303 8.21 2.22 0.49
CA LEU A 303 6.93 2.65 1.04
C LEU A 303 6.27 1.50 1.80
N ALA A 304 5.68 1.78 2.96
CA ALA A 304 4.68 0.90 3.56
C ALA A 304 3.32 1.61 3.50
N THR A 305 2.31 0.99 2.89
CA THR A 305 1.04 1.66 2.61
C THR A 305 -0.14 0.70 2.61
N HIS A 306 -1.31 1.22 2.95
CA HIS A 306 -2.62 0.60 2.78
C HIS A 306 -3.44 1.24 1.66
N SER A 307 -2.91 2.28 1.00
CA SER A 307 -3.63 3.03 -0.02
C SER A 307 -3.56 2.36 -1.39
N PRO A 308 -4.70 1.96 -1.97
CA PRO A 308 -4.77 1.48 -3.34
C PRO A 308 -4.33 2.56 -4.35
N ASP A 309 -4.61 3.83 -4.06
CA ASP A 309 -4.21 4.97 -4.90
C ASP A 309 -2.67 5.11 -4.96
N ILE A 310 -1.96 4.84 -3.85
CA ILE A 310 -0.50 4.86 -3.81
C ILE A 310 0.06 3.62 -4.51
N VAL A 311 -0.40 2.43 -4.15
CA VAL A 311 0.08 1.17 -4.75
C VAL A 311 -0.07 1.17 -6.27
N SER A 312 -1.22 1.63 -6.78
CA SER A 312 -1.48 1.68 -8.23
C SER A 312 -0.56 2.62 -9.02
N ALA A 313 0.13 3.54 -8.37
CA ALA A 313 1.07 4.44 -9.03
C ALA A 313 2.41 3.78 -9.35
N PHE A 314 2.76 2.69 -8.66
CA PHE A 314 4.03 1.99 -8.83
C PHE A 314 3.89 0.74 -9.71
N ASP A 315 5.01 0.16 -10.12
CA ASP A 315 5.02 -1.08 -10.88
C ASP A 315 4.55 -2.24 -9.98
N PRO A 316 3.62 -3.12 -10.43
CA PRO A 316 3.21 -4.29 -9.66
C PRO A 316 4.36 -5.19 -9.23
N GLY A 317 5.44 -5.25 -10.01
CA GLY A 317 6.66 -5.97 -9.66
C GLY A 317 7.43 -5.36 -8.48
N SER A 318 7.22 -4.09 -8.16
CA SER A 318 7.80 -3.43 -6.98
C SER A 318 7.02 -3.68 -5.68
N VAL A 319 5.86 -4.36 -5.77
CA VAL A 319 4.99 -4.62 -4.61
C VAL A 319 5.43 -5.90 -3.91
N VAL A 320 5.56 -5.82 -2.59
CA VAL A 320 5.77 -6.98 -1.70
C VAL A 320 4.62 -7.04 -0.71
N VAL A 321 3.93 -8.16 -0.68
CA VAL A 321 2.83 -8.40 0.26
C VAL A 321 3.40 -8.98 1.55
N VAL A 322 3.13 -8.30 2.66
CA VAL A 322 3.48 -8.78 4.01
C VAL A 322 2.24 -9.45 4.60
N ARG A 323 2.33 -10.74 4.87
CA ARG A 323 1.24 -11.55 5.41
C ARG A 323 1.32 -11.71 6.91
N HIS A 324 0.25 -12.24 7.49
CA HIS A 324 0.22 -12.61 8.90
C HIS A 324 1.37 -13.57 9.25
N GLY A 325 2.02 -13.31 10.39
CA GLY A 325 3.22 -14.05 10.79
C GLY A 325 4.52 -13.58 10.12
N GLY A 326 4.49 -12.42 9.45
CA GLY A 326 5.69 -11.79 8.88
C GLY A 326 6.22 -12.46 7.60
N GLU A 327 5.40 -13.23 6.90
CA GLU A 327 5.74 -13.80 5.61
C GLU A 327 5.81 -12.69 4.55
N LEU A 328 6.90 -12.64 3.79
CA LEU A 328 7.11 -11.69 2.72
C LEU A 328 6.93 -12.39 1.37
N VAL A 329 5.98 -11.91 0.57
CA VAL A 329 5.67 -12.48 -0.75
C VAL A 329 5.95 -11.45 -1.84
N GLN A 330 6.88 -11.78 -2.71
CA GLN A 330 7.28 -10.98 -3.84
C GLN A 330 6.95 -11.72 -5.14
N PRO A 331 6.32 -11.07 -6.14
CA PRO A 331 6.07 -11.69 -7.43
C PRO A 331 7.40 -11.88 -8.18
N LYS A 332 7.44 -12.91 -9.04
CA LYS A 332 8.60 -13.16 -9.92
C LYS A 332 8.83 -11.95 -10.84
N GLU A 333 10.06 -11.77 -11.26
CA GLU A 333 10.37 -10.77 -12.28
C GLU A 333 9.58 -11.09 -13.56
N ASP A 334 9.10 -10.05 -14.24
CA ASP A 334 8.35 -10.16 -15.50
C ASP A 334 7.11 -11.11 -15.47
N PHE A 335 6.50 -11.30 -14.28
CA PHE A 335 5.29 -12.12 -14.15
C PHE A 335 4.08 -11.57 -14.94
N LEU A 336 4.10 -10.28 -15.30
CA LEU A 336 3.11 -9.59 -16.11
C LEU A 336 3.78 -8.88 -17.29
N SER A 337 3.16 -8.94 -18.46
CA SER A 337 3.51 -8.06 -19.59
C SER A 337 3.12 -6.60 -19.30
N ASP A 338 3.64 -5.65 -20.07
CA ASP A 338 3.36 -4.22 -19.87
C ASP A 338 1.87 -3.88 -19.99
N ASP A 339 1.14 -4.52 -20.90
CA ASP A 339 -0.31 -4.37 -21.03
C ASP A 339 -1.05 -4.92 -19.80
N GLU A 340 -0.61 -6.06 -19.28
CA GLU A 340 -1.18 -6.66 -18.06
C GLU A 340 -0.85 -5.81 -16.82
N LYS A 341 0.37 -5.27 -16.71
CA LYS A 341 0.76 -4.33 -15.64
C LYS A 341 -0.14 -3.10 -15.63
N MET A 342 -0.48 -2.54 -16.79
CA MET A 342 -1.38 -1.40 -16.88
C MET A 342 -2.79 -1.76 -16.37
N ARG A 343 -3.34 -2.91 -16.76
CA ARG A 343 -4.64 -3.40 -16.30
C ARG A 343 -4.66 -3.64 -14.79
N VAL A 344 -3.63 -4.28 -14.26
CA VAL A 344 -3.49 -4.54 -12.82
C VAL A 344 -3.42 -3.24 -12.02
N ARG A 345 -2.72 -2.21 -12.49
CA ARG A 345 -2.71 -0.89 -11.84
C ARG A 345 -4.10 -0.27 -11.73
N TRP A 346 -4.90 -0.33 -12.79
CA TRP A 346 -6.28 0.15 -12.77
C TRP A 346 -7.13 -0.66 -11.80
N TRP A 347 -6.97 -1.97 -11.82
CA TRP A 347 -7.72 -2.86 -10.96
C TRP A 347 -7.36 -2.71 -9.47
N VAL A 348 -6.08 -2.61 -9.12
CA VAL A 348 -5.60 -2.39 -7.74
C VAL A 348 -6.08 -1.06 -7.18
N ARG A 349 -6.20 -0.04 -8.03
CA ARG A 349 -6.71 1.28 -7.61
C ARG A 349 -8.10 1.21 -6.98
N ASP A 350 -8.92 0.33 -7.46
CA ASP A 350 -10.28 0.18 -6.95
C ASP A 350 -10.35 -0.83 -5.81
N ARG A 351 -9.39 -1.78 -5.74
CA ARG A 351 -9.47 -2.95 -4.83
C ARG A 351 -8.07 -3.47 -4.45
N LEU A 352 -7.57 -3.03 -3.31
CA LEU A 352 -6.30 -3.55 -2.77
C LEU A 352 -6.49 -4.80 -1.92
N GLU A 353 -7.66 -4.97 -1.32
CA GLU A 353 -8.01 -6.04 -0.39
C GLU A 353 -7.63 -7.46 -0.88
N PRO A 354 -7.91 -7.85 -2.15
CA PRO A 354 -7.56 -9.19 -2.62
C PRO A 354 -6.07 -9.55 -2.51
N LEU A 355 -5.16 -8.57 -2.60
CA LEU A 355 -3.72 -8.81 -2.44
C LEU A 355 -3.35 -9.19 -0.99
N THR A 356 -4.17 -8.79 -0.02
CA THR A 356 -3.94 -9.02 1.41
C THR A 356 -4.82 -10.12 2.01
N SER A 357 -5.72 -10.68 1.21
CA SER A 357 -6.64 -11.74 1.61
C SER A 357 -5.93 -13.10 1.69
N LYS A 358 -6.49 -14.02 2.47
CA LYS A 358 -6.01 -15.41 2.54
C LYS A 358 -6.36 -16.20 1.28
N ARG A 359 -7.49 -15.83 0.66
CA ARG A 359 -8.02 -16.44 -0.55
C ARG A 359 -8.72 -15.39 -1.42
N VAL A 360 -8.63 -15.56 -2.72
CA VAL A 360 -9.38 -14.78 -3.70
C VAL A 360 -10.38 -15.69 -4.39
N ILE A 361 -11.60 -15.20 -4.58
CA ILE A 361 -12.64 -15.85 -5.36
C ILE A 361 -12.85 -15.02 -6.62
N ALA A 362 -12.46 -15.54 -7.77
CA ALA A 362 -12.70 -14.89 -9.05
C ALA A 362 -14.05 -15.35 -9.60
N VAL A 363 -14.90 -14.37 -9.95
CA VAL A 363 -16.20 -14.59 -10.60
C VAL A 363 -16.24 -13.84 -11.93
N GLU A 364 -17.11 -14.24 -12.86
CA GLU A 364 -17.16 -13.60 -14.17
C GLU A 364 -17.64 -12.14 -14.11
N GLY A 365 -18.63 -11.86 -13.28
CA GLY A 365 -19.21 -10.53 -13.18
C GLY A 365 -19.87 -10.22 -11.85
N ILE A 366 -20.42 -9.01 -11.79
CA ILE A 366 -21.05 -8.49 -10.57
C ILE A 366 -22.32 -9.25 -10.19
N SER A 367 -23.05 -9.85 -11.14
CA SER A 367 -24.22 -10.71 -10.86
C SER A 367 -23.84 -11.91 -10.01
N ASP A 368 -22.75 -12.58 -10.39
CA ASP A 368 -22.25 -13.79 -9.71
C ASP A 368 -21.76 -13.45 -8.32
N ARG A 369 -21.05 -12.32 -8.20
CA ARG A 369 -20.63 -11.79 -6.91
C ARG A 369 -21.80 -11.54 -5.96
N ILE A 370 -22.87 -10.87 -6.44
CA ILE A 370 -24.06 -10.56 -5.64
C ILE A 370 -24.69 -11.85 -5.09
N ILE A 371 -24.86 -12.86 -5.93
CA ILE A 371 -25.46 -14.15 -5.51
C ILE A 371 -24.54 -14.91 -4.58
N LEU A 372 -23.24 -14.96 -4.87
CA LEU A 372 -22.23 -15.63 -4.03
C LEU A 372 -22.15 -15.01 -2.64
N GLU A 373 -21.99 -13.67 -2.54
CA GLU A 373 -21.91 -12.97 -1.25
C GLU A 373 -23.19 -13.18 -0.43
N ARG A 374 -24.37 -13.11 -1.09
CA ARG A 374 -25.65 -13.36 -0.41
C ARG A 374 -25.80 -14.81 0.03
N ALA A 375 -25.39 -15.78 -0.78
CA ALA A 375 -25.42 -17.20 -0.40
C ALA A 375 -24.47 -17.47 0.80
N ALA A 376 -23.28 -16.87 0.79
CA ALA A 376 -22.35 -16.94 1.91
C ALA A 376 -22.96 -16.37 3.20
N GLU A 377 -23.58 -15.19 3.12
CA GLU A 377 -24.23 -14.52 4.24
C GLU A 377 -25.36 -15.39 4.86
N VAL A 378 -26.32 -15.83 4.03
CA VAL A 378 -27.48 -16.59 4.56
C VAL A 378 -27.10 -17.97 5.09
N THR A 379 -26.01 -18.57 4.60
CA THR A 379 -25.49 -19.86 5.09
C THR A 379 -24.54 -19.70 6.28
N GLY A 380 -24.31 -18.47 6.76
CA GLY A 380 -23.40 -18.18 7.89
C GLY A 380 -21.92 -18.37 7.57
N ARG A 381 -21.55 -18.42 6.30
CA ARG A 381 -20.18 -18.54 5.79
C ARG A 381 -19.66 -17.17 5.40
N ASP A 382 -19.55 -16.27 6.39
CA ASP A 382 -19.09 -14.90 6.21
C ASP A 382 -17.69 -14.86 5.56
N LEU A 383 -17.59 -14.33 4.35
CA LEU A 383 -16.37 -14.32 3.55
C LEU A 383 -15.28 -13.48 4.21
N ASP A 384 -15.63 -12.35 4.86
CA ASP A 384 -14.67 -11.50 5.57
C ASP A 384 -14.03 -12.27 6.72
N ARG A 385 -14.82 -13.01 7.50
CA ARG A 385 -14.31 -13.85 8.60
C ARG A 385 -13.44 -15.00 8.10
N LEU A 386 -13.72 -15.52 6.92
CA LEU A 386 -12.91 -16.55 6.26
C LEU A 386 -11.66 -15.97 5.60
N GLY A 387 -11.54 -14.64 5.53
CA GLY A 387 -10.46 -13.93 4.87
C GLY A 387 -10.46 -14.12 3.35
N ALA A 388 -11.64 -14.27 2.76
CA ALA A 388 -11.85 -14.44 1.33
C ALA A 388 -12.36 -13.15 0.69
N SER A 389 -11.74 -12.71 -0.40
CA SER A 389 -12.14 -11.54 -1.17
C SER A 389 -12.67 -11.93 -2.54
N VAL A 390 -13.79 -11.36 -2.97
CA VAL A 390 -14.39 -11.66 -4.26
C VAL A 390 -13.93 -10.64 -5.31
N VAL A 391 -13.47 -11.15 -6.44
CA VAL A 391 -12.97 -10.37 -7.58
C VAL A 391 -13.79 -10.64 -8.82
N GLU A 392 -14.29 -9.60 -9.45
CA GLU A 392 -14.94 -9.69 -10.75
C GLU A 392 -13.89 -9.65 -11.85
N ALA A 393 -13.84 -10.66 -12.70
CA ALA A 393 -12.91 -10.71 -13.81
C ALA A 393 -13.29 -9.74 -14.95
N GLY A 394 -14.56 -9.36 -15.06
CA GLY A 394 -15.06 -8.57 -16.19
C GLY A 394 -15.31 -9.44 -17.44
N GLY A 395 -15.48 -10.73 -17.25
CA GLY A 395 -15.77 -11.74 -18.26
C GLY A 395 -14.72 -12.86 -18.28
N ALA A 396 -15.10 -14.02 -18.81
CA ALA A 396 -14.24 -15.22 -18.86
C ALA A 396 -12.88 -15.01 -19.56
N ASN A 397 -12.78 -14.01 -20.45
CA ASN A 397 -11.53 -13.70 -21.15
C ASN A 397 -10.48 -13.02 -20.27
N GLU A 398 -10.87 -12.39 -19.17
CA GLU A 398 -9.99 -11.64 -18.26
C GLU A 398 -9.50 -12.49 -17.06
N MET A 399 -9.80 -13.79 -17.03
CA MET A 399 -9.35 -14.70 -15.94
C MET A 399 -7.83 -14.92 -15.94
N ALA A 400 -7.16 -14.93 -17.10
CA ALA A 400 -5.73 -15.21 -17.18
C ALA A 400 -4.84 -14.18 -16.45
N PRO A 401 -5.07 -12.85 -16.54
CA PRO A 401 -4.34 -11.88 -15.73
C PRO A 401 -4.56 -12.06 -14.22
N ILE A 402 -5.75 -12.50 -13.80
CA ILE A 402 -6.08 -12.77 -12.40
C ILE A 402 -5.29 -13.98 -11.89
N GLU A 403 -5.23 -15.06 -12.67
CA GLU A 403 -4.42 -16.24 -12.31
C GLU A 403 -2.94 -15.90 -12.20
N LYS A 404 -2.38 -15.15 -13.15
CA LYS A 404 -0.99 -14.69 -13.06
C LYS A 404 -0.74 -13.83 -11.83
N LEU A 405 -1.68 -12.95 -11.48
CA LEU A 405 -1.55 -12.05 -10.33
C LEU A 405 -1.58 -12.82 -9.01
N PHE A 406 -2.50 -13.75 -8.85
CA PHE A 406 -2.70 -14.49 -7.60
C PHE A 406 -2.00 -15.85 -7.57
N GLY A 407 -1.58 -16.39 -8.70
CA GLY A 407 -0.88 -17.66 -8.81
C GLY A 407 0.56 -17.64 -8.27
N GLU A 408 1.29 -18.76 -8.45
CA GLU A 408 2.66 -18.96 -7.92
C GLU A 408 3.71 -17.98 -8.49
N SER A 409 3.49 -17.46 -9.69
CA SER A 409 4.39 -16.46 -10.29
C SER A 409 4.14 -15.06 -9.77
N GLY A 410 2.92 -14.78 -9.32
CA GLY A 410 2.48 -13.53 -8.75
C GLY A 410 2.57 -13.52 -7.23
N PHE A 411 1.48 -13.14 -6.58
CA PHE A 411 1.45 -13.02 -5.13
C PHE A 411 1.14 -14.32 -4.38
N ASN A 412 1.04 -15.45 -5.07
CA ASN A 412 0.84 -16.78 -4.49
C ASN A 412 -0.32 -16.81 -3.46
N ILE A 413 -1.48 -16.32 -3.85
CA ILE A 413 -2.71 -16.32 -3.03
C ILE A 413 -3.61 -17.44 -3.53
N ARG A 414 -4.20 -18.21 -2.61
CA ARG A 414 -5.16 -19.25 -3.00
C ARG A 414 -6.28 -18.66 -3.83
N LEU A 415 -6.47 -19.18 -5.04
CA LEU A 415 -7.47 -18.72 -5.99
C LEU A 415 -8.55 -19.79 -6.15
N SER A 416 -9.81 -19.40 -5.92
CA SER A 416 -10.99 -20.20 -6.34
C SER A 416 -11.69 -19.45 -7.47
N VAL A 417 -12.19 -20.17 -8.45
CA VAL A 417 -12.80 -19.59 -9.65
C VAL A 417 -14.22 -20.11 -9.81
N LEU A 418 -15.18 -19.22 -10.10
CA LEU A 418 -16.55 -19.56 -10.46
C LEU A 418 -16.82 -19.05 -11.88
N VAL A 419 -17.18 -19.94 -12.78
CA VAL A 419 -17.47 -19.64 -14.20
C VAL A 419 -18.73 -20.34 -14.67
N ASP A 420 -19.32 -19.83 -15.75
CA ASP A 420 -20.42 -20.48 -16.45
C ASP A 420 -19.92 -21.64 -17.33
N GLU A 421 -20.80 -22.57 -17.71
CA GLU A 421 -20.44 -23.78 -18.49
C GLU A 421 -19.85 -23.43 -19.87
N ASP A 422 -20.25 -22.34 -20.47
CA ASP A 422 -19.71 -21.88 -21.76
C ASP A 422 -18.25 -21.40 -21.67
N ALA A 423 -17.78 -21.04 -20.47
CA ALA A 423 -16.41 -20.65 -20.19
C ALA A 423 -15.53 -21.82 -19.72
N GLU A 424 -16.07 -23.00 -19.45
CA GLU A 424 -15.38 -24.15 -18.86
C GLU A 424 -14.11 -24.56 -19.63
N GLU A 425 -14.25 -24.85 -20.95
CA GLU A 425 -13.12 -25.25 -21.79
C GLU A 425 -12.06 -24.14 -21.94
N SER A 426 -12.53 -22.89 -22.11
CA SER A 426 -11.63 -21.74 -22.27
C SER A 426 -10.84 -21.46 -21.00
N THR A 427 -11.46 -21.61 -19.83
CA THR A 427 -10.83 -21.45 -18.53
C THR A 427 -9.84 -22.57 -18.26
N ALA A 428 -10.21 -23.83 -18.51
CA ALA A 428 -9.28 -24.96 -18.40
C ALA A 428 -8.02 -24.76 -19.23
N LYS A 429 -8.18 -24.35 -20.49
CA LYS A 429 -7.04 -24.07 -21.39
C LYS A 429 -6.15 -22.93 -20.88
N LYS A 430 -6.73 -21.86 -20.37
CA LYS A 430 -5.97 -20.69 -19.85
C LYS A 430 -5.19 -21.02 -18.59
N LEU A 431 -5.76 -21.86 -17.73
CA LEU A 431 -5.11 -22.34 -16.50
C LEU A 431 -4.14 -23.51 -16.75
N GLY A 432 -4.03 -23.99 -18.01
CA GLY A 432 -3.20 -25.15 -18.33
C GLY A 432 -3.71 -26.46 -17.74
N LEU A 433 -5.01 -26.55 -17.43
CA LEU A 433 -5.68 -27.69 -16.82
C LEU A 433 -6.49 -28.47 -17.86
N LYS A 434 -6.84 -29.71 -17.52
CA LYS A 434 -7.90 -30.43 -18.22
C LYS A 434 -9.25 -30.12 -17.56
N VAL A 435 -10.35 -30.22 -18.32
CA VAL A 435 -11.70 -29.99 -17.80
C VAL A 435 -12.01 -30.92 -16.62
N GLU A 436 -11.56 -32.16 -16.64
CA GLU A 436 -11.75 -33.14 -15.55
C GLU A 436 -11.03 -32.78 -14.24
N ASP A 437 -10.00 -31.92 -14.31
CA ASP A 437 -9.18 -31.51 -13.17
C ASP A 437 -9.62 -30.16 -12.56
N LEU A 438 -10.62 -29.48 -13.14
CA LEU A 438 -11.05 -28.14 -12.72
C LEU A 438 -11.46 -28.09 -11.24
N ALA A 439 -12.34 -28.98 -10.81
CA ALA A 439 -12.83 -29.00 -9.43
C ALA A 439 -11.71 -29.29 -8.41
N SER A 440 -10.73 -30.14 -8.74
CA SER A 440 -9.57 -30.39 -7.87
C SER A 440 -8.60 -29.23 -7.80
N ASN A 441 -8.71 -28.24 -8.70
CA ASN A 441 -7.95 -27.01 -8.73
C ASN A 441 -8.80 -25.79 -8.36
N SER A 442 -9.85 -25.98 -7.55
CA SER A 442 -10.72 -24.90 -7.05
C SER A 442 -11.44 -24.10 -8.12
N VAL A 443 -11.73 -24.70 -9.27
CA VAL A 443 -12.54 -24.10 -10.34
C VAL A 443 -13.91 -24.77 -10.38
N TRP A 444 -14.93 -23.97 -10.10
CA TRP A 444 -16.32 -24.40 -9.99
C TRP A 444 -17.12 -23.89 -11.18
N VAL A 445 -17.93 -24.75 -11.76
CA VAL A 445 -18.67 -24.46 -13.01
C VAL A 445 -20.15 -24.47 -12.72
N SER A 446 -20.84 -23.36 -13.02
CA SER A 446 -22.31 -23.28 -12.99
C SER A 446 -22.87 -23.99 -14.23
N ARG A 447 -23.71 -24.99 -14.03
CA ARG A 447 -24.30 -25.76 -15.14
C ARG A 447 -25.26 -24.90 -15.96
N LYS A 448 -25.00 -24.81 -17.26
CA LYS A 448 -25.43 -23.81 -18.22
C LYS A 448 -24.93 -22.42 -17.80
N ASP A 449 -25.53 -21.80 -16.80
CA ASP A 449 -25.10 -20.57 -16.16
C ASP A 449 -25.65 -20.48 -14.72
N LEU A 450 -25.22 -19.47 -13.96
CA LEU A 450 -25.66 -19.27 -12.59
C LEU A 450 -27.17 -18.96 -12.53
N GLU A 451 -27.75 -18.35 -13.58
CA GLU A 451 -29.17 -18.05 -13.69
C GLU A 451 -30.03 -19.33 -13.69
N ASP A 452 -29.62 -20.36 -14.42
CA ASP A 452 -30.31 -21.67 -14.41
C ASP A 452 -30.24 -22.33 -13.04
N GLU A 453 -29.08 -22.31 -12.36
CA GLU A 453 -28.91 -22.92 -11.03
C GLU A 453 -29.80 -22.26 -9.99
N TYR A 454 -29.83 -20.91 -9.91
CA TYR A 454 -30.65 -20.27 -8.88
C TYR A 454 -32.16 -20.34 -9.20
N VAL A 455 -32.56 -20.33 -10.46
CA VAL A 455 -33.98 -20.55 -10.85
C VAL A 455 -34.42 -21.95 -10.46
N ALA A 456 -33.57 -22.96 -10.68
CA ALA A 456 -33.86 -24.33 -10.26
C ALA A 456 -33.90 -24.48 -8.73
N ALA A 457 -33.01 -23.82 -8.00
CA ALA A 457 -32.91 -23.87 -6.55
C ALA A 457 -34.08 -23.20 -5.82
N LEU A 458 -34.54 -22.04 -6.33
CA LEU A 458 -35.61 -21.23 -5.74
C LEU A 458 -37.00 -21.59 -6.25
N GLY A 459 -37.08 -22.14 -7.48
CA GLY A 459 -38.33 -22.42 -8.18
C GLY A 459 -38.84 -21.25 -9.00
N VAL A 460 -39.47 -21.57 -10.14
CA VAL A 460 -39.92 -20.62 -11.16
C VAL A 460 -40.84 -19.55 -10.61
N ASP A 461 -41.83 -19.94 -9.81
CA ASP A 461 -42.84 -19.01 -9.28
C ASP A 461 -42.25 -18.03 -8.28
N ALA A 462 -41.33 -18.48 -7.41
CA ALA A 462 -40.68 -17.63 -6.44
C ALA A 462 -39.78 -16.58 -7.12
N VAL A 463 -38.94 -17.02 -8.06
CA VAL A 463 -38.06 -16.11 -8.83
C VAL A 463 -38.89 -15.12 -9.63
N TRP A 464 -39.92 -15.59 -10.36
CA TRP A 464 -40.79 -14.70 -11.14
C TRP A 464 -41.52 -13.66 -10.27
N ASN A 465 -42.00 -14.08 -9.11
CA ASN A 465 -42.60 -13.16 -8.15
C ASN A 465 -41.59 -12.11 -7.65
N ALA A 466 -40.35 -12.52 -7.34
CA ALA A 466 -39.30 -11.60 -6.95
C ALA A 466 -38.97 -10.58 -8.04
N LEU A 467 -38.85 -11.02 -9.31
CA LEU A 467 -38.60 -10.14 -10.46
C LEU A 467 -39.71 -9.11 -10.65
N THR A 468 -40.97 -9.51 -10.47
CA THR A 468 -42.12 -8.63 -10.66
C THR A 468 -42.36 -7.64 -9.53
N THR A 469 -42.00 -8.01 -8.30
CA THR A 469 -42.22 -7.20 -7.08
C THR A 469 -41.04 -6.30 -6.73
N SER A 470 -39.83 -6.62 -7.16
CA SER A 470 -38.57 -5.91 -6.82
C SER A 470 -38.47 -4.49 -7.36
N LYS A 471 -39.34 -4.09 -8.31
CA LYS A 471 -39.27 -2.82 -9.05
C LYS A 471 -37.96 -2.62 -9.88
N GLN A 472 -37.15 -3.66 -10.01
CA GLN A 472 -35.93 -3.62 -10.85
C GLN A 472 -36.30 -3.63 -12.34
N PHE A 473 -37.46 -4.19 -12.70
CA PHE A 473 -37.92 -4.30 -14.08
C PHE A 473 -39.21 -3.53 -14.29
N THR A 474 -39.32 -2.85 -15.43
CA THR A 474 -40.57 -2.22 -15.86
C THR A 474 -41.55 -3.27 -16.38
N LYS A 475 -42.86 -2.94 -16.41
CA LYS A 475 -43.88 -3.83 -16.96
C LYS A 475 -43.60 -4.25 -18.41
N ASN A 476 -43.03 -3.34 -19.21
CA ASN A 476 -42.68 -3.63 -20.60
C ASN A 476 -41.49 -4.59 -20.70
N GLN A 477 -40.50 -4.47 -19.80
CA GLN A 477 -39.38 -5.38 -19.77
C GLN A 477 -39.78 -6.79 -19.34
N LEU A 478 -40.69 -6.91 -18.37
CA LEU A 478 -41.22 -8.21 -17.93
C LEU A 478 -41.97 -8.97 -19.06
N GLN A 479 -42.48 -8.27 -20.08
CA GLN A 479 -43.10 -8.91 -21.26
C GLN A 479 -42.08 -9.64 -22.15
N PHE A 480 -40.79 -9.39 -21.99
CA PHE A 480 -39.75 -10.10 -22.73
C PHE A 480 -39.53 -11.55 -22.23
N CYS A 481 -40.07 -11.92 -21.07
CA CYS A 481 -40.03 -13.28 -20.59
C CYS A 481 -41.07 -14.11 -21.34
N GLU A 482 -40.63 -15.15 -22.02
CA GLU A 482 -41.48 -16.07 -22.73
C GLU A 482 -42.32 -16.94 -21.78
N SER A 483 -43.25 -17.68 -22.29
CA SER A 483 -44.12 -18.61 -21.57
C SER A 483 -44.34 -19.83 -22.46
N THR A 484 -43.32 -20.68 -22.54
CA THR A 484 -43.28 -21.81 -23.47
C THR A 484 -43.89 -23.11 -22.90
N GLY A 485 -44.16 -23.13 -21.58
CA GLY A 485 -44.72 -24.28 -20.89
C GLY A 485 -46.20 -24.53 -21.22
N GLU A 486 -46.70 -25.66 -20.73
CA GLU A 486 -48.12 -26.04 -20.85
C GLU A 486 -49.02 -24.96 -20.19
N ASP A 487 -50.19 -24.73 -20.77
CA ASP A 487 -51.13 -23.68 -20.35
C ASP A 487 -50.56 -22.25 -20.32
N LYS A 488 -49.54 -21.97 -21.15
CA LYS A 488 -48.85 -20.68 -21.18
C LYS A 488 -48.17 -20.32 -19.85
N LYS A 489 -47.77 -21.31 -19.08
CA LYS A 489 -46.96 -21.13 -17.89
C LYS A 489 -45.49 -20.88 -18.28
N ARG A 490 -44.74 -20.19 -17.42
CA ARG A 490 -43.29 -20.02 -17.59
C ARG A 490 -42.58 -21.26 -17.13
N THR A 491 -41.61 -21.67 -17.92
CA THR A 491 -40.65 -22.74 -17.55
C THR A 491 -39.45 -22.17 -16.81
N ALA A 492 -38.65 -23.02 -16.23
CA ALA A 492 -37.38 -22.61 -15.62
C ALA A 492 -36.45 -21.95 -16.68
N GLU A 493 -36.43 -22.51 -17.89
CA GLU A 493 -35.65 -21.97 -19.00
C GLU A 493 -36.13 -20.57 -19.42
N ASP A 494 -37.48 -20.32 -19.50
CA ASP A 494 -38.00 -19.00 -19.84
C ASP A 494 -37.54 -17.93 -18.86
N VAL A 495 -37.55 -18.23 -17.55
CA VAL A 495 -37.16 -17.31 -16.49
C VAL A 495 -35.64 -17.13 -16.44
N ALA A 496 -34.87 -18.19 -16.58
CA ALA A 496 -33.41 -18.10 -16.65
C ALA A 496 -32.96 -17.32 -17.89
N ALA A 497 -33.52 -17.63 -19.06
CA ALA A 497 -33.26 -16.86 -20.29
C ALA A 497 -33.61 -15.36 -20.16
N PHE A 498 -34.68 -15.04 -19.44
CA PHE A 498 -34.99 -13.66 -19.12
C PHE A 498 -33.93 -13.01 -18.26
N CYS A 499 -33.47 -13.67 -17.20
CA CYS A 499 -32.44 -13.16 -16.28
C CYS A 499 -31.10 -12.94 -17.00
N ARG A 500 -30.65 -13.87 -17.86
CA ARG A 500 -29.38 -13.78 -18.60
C ARG A 500 -29.44 -12.97 -19.91
N ARG A 501 -30.54 -12.33 -20.24
CA ARG A 501 -30.76 -11.65 -21.51
C ARG A 501 -29.63 -10.68 -21.91
N ASN A 502 -29.08 -9.97 -20.97
CA ASN A 502 -27.89 -9.13 -21.10
C ASN A 502 -27.33 -8.82 -19.70
N ALA A 503 -26.13 -8.20 -19.64
CA ALA A 503 -25.45 -7.90 -18.39
C ALA A 503 -26.30 -7.07 -17.39
N ASP A 504 -27.08 -6.07 -17.87
CA ASP A 504 -27.96 -5.28 -17.02
C ASP A 504 -29.09 -6.12 -16.41
N PHE A 505 -29.65 -7.06 -17.19
CA PHE A 505 -30.69 -7.99 -16.70
C PHE A 505 -30.12 -8.98 -15.69
N LYS A 506 -28.91 -9.53 -15.91
CA LYS A 506 -28.21 -10.40 -14.94
C LYS A 506 -28.10 -9.71 -13.57
N VAL A 507 -27.60 -8.48 -13.54
CA VAL A 507 -27.43 -7.72 -12.28
C VAL A 507 -28.78 -7.43 -11.59
N ARG A 508 -29.79 -6.98 -12.34
CA ARG A 508 -31.11 -6.67 -11.78
C ARG A 508 -31.83 -7.91 -11.28
N ALA A 509 -31.66 -9.04 -11.97
CA ALA A 509 -32.21 -10.32 -11.53
C ALA A 509 -31.51 -10.77 -10.24
N ALA A 510 -30.17 -10.75 -10.19
CA ALA A 510 -29.42 -11.06 -8.98
C ALA A 510 -29.89 -10.22 -7.79
N LEU A 511 -30.01 -8.90 -7.93
CA LEU A 511 -30.53 -8.00 -6.89
C LEU A 511 -31.98 -8.34 -6.48
N SER A 512 -32.81 -8.78 -7.41
CA SER A 512 -34.20 -9.16 -7.11
C SER A 512 -34.27 -10.43 -6.25
N ILE A 513 -33.33 -11.33 -6.42
CA ILE A 513 -33.30 -12.66 -5.78
C ILE A 513 -32.67 -12.60 -4.38
N THR A 514 -31.78 -11.67 -4.11
CA THR A 514 -31.09 -11.58 -2.80
C THR A 514 -32.05 -11.60 -1.61
N ASN A 515 -33.22 -11.00 -1.73
CA ASN A 515 -34.22 -10.91 -0.67
C ASN A 515 -34.98 -12.21 -0.42
N ILE A 516 -35.03 -13.11 -1.38
CA ILE A 516 -35.75 -14.40 -1.25
C ILE A 516 -34.82 -15.59 -1.08
N LEU A 517 -33.49 -15.38 -1.18
CA LEU A 517 -32.51 -16.42 -0.97
C LEU A 517 -32.48 -16.83 0.51
N THR A 518 -32.71 -18.12 0.78
CA THR A 518 -32.71 -18.72 2.11
C THR A 518 -31.58 -19.75 2.20
N VAL A 519 -31.27 -20.24 3.42
CA VAL A 519 -30.30 -21.31 3.61
C VAL A 519 -30.64 -22.53 2.75
N GLU A 520 -31.93 -22.94 2.75
CA GLU A 520 -32.38 -24.12 2.00
C GLU A 520 -32.20 -23.99 0.49
N SER A 521 -32.37 -22.81 -0.06
CA SER A 521 -32.21 -22.56 -1.48
C SER A 521 -30.73 -22.31 -1.85
N ALA A 522 -29.98 -21.61 -1.01
CA ALA A 522 -28.57 -21.34 -1.25
C ALA A 522 -27.73 -22.63 -1.37
N VAL A 523 -27.96 -23.62 -0.51
CA VAL A 523 -27.25 -24.91 -0.58
C VAL A 523 -27.63 -25.76 -1.81
N LYS A 524 -28.68 -25.40 -2.53
CA LYS A 524 -29.09 -26.05 -3.79
C LYS A 524 -28.44 -25.44 -5.02
N ILE A 525 -27.84 -24.25 -4.89
CA ILE A 525 -27.00 -23.67 -5.97
C ILE A 525 -25.66 -24.39 -5.92
N THR A 526 -25.54 -25.44 -6.73
CA THR A 526 -24.49 -26.47 -6.56
C THR A 526 -23.09 -25.93 -6.74
N SER A 527 -22.85 -25.06 -7.71
CA SER A 527 -21.55 -24.43 -7.96
C SER A 527 -21.09 -23.59 -6.78
N ILE A 528 -21.98 -22.75 -6.24
CA ILE A 528 -21.71 -21.90 -5.07
C ILE A 528 -21.54 -22.73 -3.80
N GLU A 529 -22.38 -23.74 -3.56
CA GLU A 529 -22.29 -24.60 -2.38
C GLU A 529 -20.96 -25.35 -2.34
N ASN A 530 -20.51 -25.89 -3.45
CA ASN A 530 -19.22 -26.58 -3.56
C ASN A 530 -18.05 -25.62 -3.28
N LEU A 531 -18.08 -24.43 -3.89
CA LEU A 531 -17.07 -23.38 -3.67
C LEU A 531 -17.02 -22.96 -2.21
N LEU A 532 -18.16 -22.63 -1.60
CA LEU A 532 -18.22 -22.19 -0.19
C LEU A 532 -17.82 -23.31 0.78
N SER A 533 -18.15 -24.56 0.47
CA SER A 533 -17.76 -25.73 1.29
C SER A 533 -16.25 -25.95 1.26
N GLU A 534 -15.61 -25.78 0.12
CA GLU A 534 -14.14 -25.84 0.00
C GLU A 534 -13.45 -24.78 0.84
N ILE A 535 -13.97 -23.53 0.81
CA ILE A 535 -13.37 -22.42 1.56
C ILE A 535 -13.40 -22.63 3.07
N VAL A 536 -14.46 -23.24 3.58
CA VAL A 536 -14.60 -23.53 5.03
C VAL A 536 -13.63 -24.62 5.49
N VAL A 537 -13.34 -25.60 4.64
CA VAL A 537 -12.49 -26.77 5.00
C VAL A 537 -11.00 -26.48 4.85
N SER A 538 -10.61 -25.54 4.02
CA SER A 538 -9.21 -25.23 3.65
C SER A 538 -8.66 -24.01 4.34
#